data_77b28ab80db83914dc8cf7a0289efa48
#
_entry.id   77b28ab80db83914dc8cf7a0289efa48
#
_cell.length_a   1.000
_cell.length_b   1.000
_cell.length_c   1.000
_cell.angle_alpha   90.00
_cell.angle_beta   90.00
_cell.angle_gamma   90.00
#
_symmetry.space_group_name_H-M   'P 1'
#
loop_
_entity.id
_entity.type
_entity.pdbx_description
1 polymer ?
#
loop_
_entity_poly.entity_id
_entity_poly.type
_entity_poly.pdbx_seq_one_letter_code
_entity_poly.pdbx_strand_id
1 'polypeptide(L)'
;IAASAMARDGDDRLASVSLLAAQTDFSEPGELALFIDHSQMHFLESIMWNRGFLSADEMAGAFQLLRSNDLLWSRLVREYMMGERAPMFDLMAWNADTTRMPYRMHAEYLKKLYINNDLANGRFMVEGRPVTLQGLRAPIFAVGTEHDHVAPWRSVHKIHQLADTDITFTLTNGGR
;
A
#
# COMPACT_ATOMS: atom_id res chain seq x y z
N ILE A 1 -10.95 0.53 -4.72
CA ILE A 1 -11.19 1.34 -5.94
C ILE A 1 -12.05 0.55 -6.93
N ALA A 2 -11.63 -0.66 -7.39
CA ALA A 2 -12.40 -1.46 -8.35
C ALA A 2 -13.82 -1.77 -7.83
N ALA A 3 -13.95 -2.25 -6.61
CA ALA A 3 -15.25 -2.52 -5.99
C ALA A 3 -16.15 -1.28 -5.92
N SER A 4 -15.57 -0.10 -5.62
CA SER A 4 -16.32 1.17 -5.60
C SER A 4 -16.76 1.60 -7.00
N ALA A 5 -15.96 1.34 -8.03
CA ALA A 5 -16.34 1.61 -9.42
C ALA A 5 -17.48 0.69 -9.86
N MET A 6 -17.41 -0.61 -9.54
CA MET A 6 -18.49 -1.57 -9.80
C MET A 6 -19.80 -1.15 -9.11
N ALA A 7 -19.73 -0.80 -7.82
CA ALA A 7 -20.90 -0.34 -7.06
C ALA A 7 -21.51 0.94 -7.66
N ARG A 8 -20.68 1.91 -8.05
CA ARG A 8 -21.12 3.14 -8.74
C ARG A 8 -21.90 2.82 -10.03
N ASP A 9 -21.45 1.82 -10.77
CA ASP A 9 -22.02 1.44 -12.07
C ASP A 9 -23.18 0.43 -11.96
N GLY A 10 -23.62 0.13 -10.72
CA GLY A 10 -24.72 -0.78 -10.45
C GLY A 10 -24.39 -2.26 -10.66
N ASP A 11 -23.10 -2.60 -10.66
CA ASP A 11 -22.65 -4.00 -10.78
C ASP A 11 -22.69 -4.68 -9.40
N ASP A 12 -23.61 -5.62 -9.22
CA ASP A 12 -23.90 -6.32 -7.97
C ASP A 12 -23.24 -7.71 -7.87
N ARG A 13 -22.33 -8.06 -8.76
CA ARG A 13 -21.68 -9.37 -8.79
C ARG A 13 -20.73 -9.62 -7.63
N LEU A 14 -20.37 -8.58 -6.85
CA LEU A 14 -19.51 -8.75 -5.68
C LEU A 14 -20.31 -9.27 -4.49
N ALA A 15 -20.01 -10.47 -4.05
CA ALA A 15 -20.60 -11.08 -2.86
C ALA A 15 -19.98 -10.52 -1.56
N SER A 16 -18.68 -10.21 -1.58
CA SER A 16 -17.94 -9.62 -0.45
C SER A 16 -16.65 -8.96 -0.92
N VAL A 17 -16.05 -8.14 -0.07
CA VAL A 17 -14.75 -7.50 -0.29
C VAL A 17 -13.83 -7.82 0.89
N SER A 18 -12.67 -8.44 0.62
CA SER A 18 -11.65 -8.68 1.63
C SER A 18 -10.47 -7.73 1.46
N LEU A 19 -10.11 -7.05 2.53
CA LEU A 19 -9.03 -6.07 2.58
C LEU A 19 -7.96 -6.53 3.59
N LEU A 20 -6.76 -6.83 3.12
CA LEU A 20 -5.66 -7.28 3.95
C LEU A 20 -4.60 -6.17 4.01
N ALA A 21 -4.42 -5.54 5.18
CA ALA A 21 -3.52 -4.41 5.40
C ALA A 21 -3.69 -3.31 4.33
N ALA A 22 -4.93 -3.03 3.90
CA ALA A 22 -5.24 -2.11 2.82
C ALA A 22 -5.77 -0.79 3.37
N GLN A 23 -5.00 0.27 3.21
CA GLN A 23 -5.41 1.62 3.57
C GLN A 23 -6.47 2.14 2.59
N THR A 24 -7.48 2.81 3.14
CA THR A 24 -8.51 3.52 2.37
C THR A 24 -8.51 5.01 2.64
N ASP A 25 -7.89 5.41 3.74
CA ASP A 25 -7.61 6.78 4.15
C ASP A 25 -6.11 6.91 4.42
N PHE A 26 -5.47 7.87 3.76
CA PHE A 26 -4.03 8.13 3.81
C PHE A 26 -3.67 9.36 4.65
N SER A 27 -4.55 9.82 5.53
CA SER A 27 -4.24 10.92 6.47
C SER A 27 -3.21 10.51 7.52
N GLU A 28 -3.08 9.20 7.79
CA GLU A 28 -2.04 8.61 8.64
C GLU A 28 -1.35 7.47 7.87
N PRO A 29 -0.54 7.80 6.85
CA PRO A 29 -0.11 6.82 5.85
C PRO A 29 1.08 5.94 6.29
N GLY A 30 1.52 6.05 7.55
CA GLY A 30 2.66 5.31 8.07
C GLY A 30 4.00 5.89 7.65
N GLU A 31 5.06 5.12 7.85
CA GLU A 31 6.44 5.57 7.64
C GLU A 31 6.78 5.85 6.16
N LEU A 32 6.04 5.28 5.23
CA LEU A 32 6.21 5.58 3.79
C LEU A 32 6.02 7.06 3.46
N ALA A 33 5.21 7.79 4.25
CA ALA A 33 5.02 9.23 4.07
C ALA A 33 6.32 10.03 4.15
N LEU A 34 7.34 9.53 4.86
CA LEU A 34 8.65 10.17 4.94
C LEU A 34 9.35 10.30 3.58
N PHE A 35 8.95 9.49 2.61
CA PHE A 35 9.49 9.46 1.25
C PHE A 35 8.50 9.97 0.19
N ILE A 36 7.34 10.50 0.61
CA ILE A 36 6.28 10.90 -0.32
C ILE A 36 5.90 12.36 -0.06
N ASP A 37 6.63 13.27 -0.70
CA ASP A 37 6.31 14.69 -0.80
C ASP A 37 6.37 15.15 -2.26
N HIS A 38 6.01 16.39 -2.53
CA HIS A 38 6.00 16.95 -3.88
C HIS A 38 7.38 16.92 -4.56
N SER A 39 8.44 17.20 -3.81
CA SER A 39 9.80 17.24 -4.36
C SER A 39 10.28 15.83 -4.72
N GLN A 40 10.04 14.88 -3.84
CA GLN A 40 10.38 13.49 -4.06
C GLN A 40 9.56 12.89 -5.19
N MET A 41 8.29 13.26 -5.32
CA MET A 41 7.46 12.86 -6.45
C MET A 41 8.04 13.33 -7.79
N HIS A 42 8.46 14.59 -7.91
CA HIS A 42 9.11 15.08 -9.13
C HIS A 42 10.43 14.36 -9.43
N PHE A 43 11.19 14.04 -8.41
CA PHE A 43 12.42 13.26 -8.56
C PHE A 43 12.14 11.84 -9.09
N LEU A 44 11.17 11.13 -8.48
CA LEU A 44 10.74 9.80 -8.93
C LEU A 44 10.18 9.82 -10.36
N GLU A 45 9.36 10.81 -10.68
CA GLU A 45 8.83 11.00 -12.03
C GLU A 45 9.96 11.19 -13.05
N SER A 46 10.99 11.97 -12.71
CA SER A 46 12.15 12.18 -13.58
C SER A 46 12.94 10.89 -13.84
N ILE A 47 13.13 10.06 -12.82
CA ILE A 47 13.79 8.75 -12.97
C ILE A 47 12.96 7.81 -13.86
N MET A 48 11.67 7.74 -13.60
CA MET A 48 10.76 6.84 -14.31
C MET A 48 10.45 7.29 -15.74
N TRP A 49 10.54 8.59 -16.03
CA TRP A 49 10.20 9.16 -17.33
C TRP A 49 10.91 8.48 -18.49
N ASN A 50 12.21 8.29 -18.38
CA ASN A 50 13.02 7.68 -19.43
C ASN A 50 12.85 6.15 -19.56
N ARG A 51 12.53 5.50 -18.43
CA ARG A 51 12.44 4.03 -18.37
C ARG A 51 11.00 3.52 -18.52
N GLY A 52 10.01 4.34 -18.23
CA GLY A 52 8.61 3.98 -18.24
C GLY A 52 8.13 3.19 -17.02
N PHE A 53 9.01 2.90 -16.04
CA PHE A 53 8.68 2.15 -14.83
C PHE A 53 9.66 2.42 -13.69
N LEU A 54 9.25 2.11 -12.44
CA LEU A 54 10.14 1.97 -11.29
C LEU A 54 10.64 0.53 -11.21
N SER A 55 11.96 0.36 -11.05
CA SER A 55 12.54 -0.98 -10.94
C SER A 55 12.29 -1.60 -9.56
N ALA A 56 12.39 -2.92 -9.50
CA ALA A 56 12.27 -3.67 -8.26
C ALA A 56 13.33 -3.25 -7.22
N ASP A 57 14.56 -3.03 -7.66
CA ASP A 57 15.67 -2.65 -6.79
C ASP A 57 15.49 -1.25 -6.18
N GLU A 58 14.97 -0.29 -6.96
CA GLU A 58 14.66 1.06 -6.49
C GLU A 58 13.53 1.03 -5.46
N MET A 59 12.50 0.21 -5.70
CA MET A 59 11.41 0.00 -4.76
C MET A 59 11.91 -0.66 -3.47
N ALA A 60 12.68 -1.73 -3.59
CA ALA A 60 13.26 -2.44 -2.44
C ALA A 60 14.16 -1.53 -1.61
N GLY A 61 14.92 -0.63 -2.25
CA GLY A 61 15.76 0.34 -1.57
C GLY A 61 15.00 1.25 -0.62
N ALA A 62 13.82 1.75 -1.03
CA ALA A 62 12.97 2.56 -0.16
C ALA A 62 12.51 1.79 1.08
N PHE A 63 12.06 0.54 0.93
CA PHE A 63 11.66 -0.30 2.06
C PHE A 63 12.84 -0.69 2.96
N GLN A 64 14.03 -0.91 2.40
CA GLN A 64 15.25 -1.18 3.17
C GLN A 64 15.66 0.02 4.03
N LEU A 65 15.49 1.24 3.54
CA LEU A 65 15.78 2.45 4.30
C LEU A 65 14.82 2.62 5.48
N LEU A 66 13.54 2.33 5.32
CA LEU A 66 12.55 2.37 6.41
C LEU A 66 12.91 1.44 7.57
N ARG A 67 13.48 0.29 7.27
CA ARG A 67 13.86 -0.74 8.24
C ARG A 67 15.34 -1.05 8.20
N SER A 68 16.18 -0.03 8.07
CA SER A 68 17.62 -0.20 7.91
C SER A 68 18.28 -1.00 9.05
N ASN A 69 17.84 -0.81 10.29
CA ASN A 69 18.36 -1.59 11.42
C ASN A 69 18.10 -3.08 11.27
N ASP A 70 16.88 -3.47 10.92
CA ASP A 70 16.49 -4.88 10.84
C ASP A 70 16.95 -5.54 9.53
N LEU A 71 16.85 -4.83 8.41
CA LEU A 71 17.08 -5.39 7.08
C LEU A 71 18.51 -5.23 6.57
N LEU A 72 19.21 -4.18 6.99
CA LEU A 72 20.59 -3.91 6.57
C LEU A 72 21.59 -4.21 7.68
N TRP A 73 21.51 -3.50 8.79
CA TRP A 73 22.55 -3.56 9.82
C TRP A 73 22.58 -4.88 10.57
N SER A 74 21.45 -5.40 11.00
CA SER A 74 21.38 -6.70 11.68
C SER A 74 21.80 -7.85 10.78
N ARG A 75 21.51 -7.74 9.48
CA ARG A 75 21.94 -8.72 8.49
C ARG A 75 23.44 -8.63 8.24
N LEU A 76 23.98 -7.43 8.05
CA LEU A 76 25.41 -7.19 7.86
C LEU A 76 26.23 -7.76 9.03
N VAL A 77 25.79 -7.50 10.27
CA VAL A 77 26.47 -8.03 11.45
C VAL A 77 26.43 -9.56 11.47
N ARG A 78 25.28 -10.17 11.27
CA ARG A 78 25.16 -11.64 11.29
C ARG A 78 25.91 -12.31 10.14
N GLU A 79 25.66 -11.88 8.91
CA GLU A 79 26.21 -12.56 7.73
C GLU A 79 27.69 -12.26 7.52
N TYR A 80 28.11 -11.00 7.72
CA TYR A 80 29.46 -10.56 7.42
C TYR A 80 30.44 -10.69 8.61
N MET A 81 29.98 -10.30 9.81
CA MET A 81 30.85 -10.33 10.99
C MET A 81 30.80 -11.67 11.73
N MET A 82 29.68 -12.33 11.79
CA MET A 82 29.49 -13.60 12.49
C MET A 82 29.56 -14.82 11.55
N GLY A 83 29.53 -14.62 10.24
CA GLY A 83 29.55 -15.69 9.24
C GLY A 83 28.26 -16.53 9.18
N GLU A 84 27.19 -16.08 9.81
CA GLU A 84 25.90 -16.78 9.87
C GLU A 84 25.04 -16.41 8.66
N ARG A 85 25.02 -17.26 7.64
CA ARG A 85 24.10 -17.07 6.50
C ARG A 85 22.72 -17.59 6.83
N ALA A 86 21.72 -16.70 6.80
CA ALA A 86 20.33 -17.13 6.87
C ALA A 86 19.95 -17.88 5.58
N PRO A 87 19.38 -19.09 5.68
CA PRO A 87 18.90 -19.80 4.50
C PRO A 87 17.76 -19.01 3.85
N MET A 88 17.77 -18.94 2.52
CA MET A 88 16.66 -18.37 1.78
C MET A 88 15.49 -19.34 1.84
N PHE A 89 14.32 -18.87 2.27
CA PHE A 89 13.09 -19.63 2.27
C PHE A 89 12.10 -19.07 1.24
N ASP A 90 11.09 -19.87 0.88
CA ASP A 90 10.19 -19.59 -0.25
C ASP A 90 9.55 -18.21 -0.22
N LEU A 91 9.14 -17.72 0.95
CA LEU A 91 8.56 -16.38 1.10
C LEU A 91 9.57 -15.26 0.81
N MET A 92 10.84 -15.45 1.18
CA MET A 92 11.89 -14.48 0.84
C MET A 92 12.18 -14.47 -0.66
N ALA A 93 12.18 -15.65 -1.29
CA ALA A 93 12.34 -15.77 -2.73
C ALA A 93 11.17 -15.11 -3.47
N TRP A 94 9.94 -15.35 -3.03
CA TRP A 94 8.74 -14.71 -3.56
C TRP A 94 8.80 -13.18 -3.41
N ASN A 95 9.21 -12.68 -2.26
CA ASN A 95 9.34 -11.23 -2.02
C ASN A 95 10.44 -10.58 -2.86
N ALA A 96 11.51 -11.33 -3.16
CA ALA A 96 12.59 -10.86 -4.03
C ALA A 96 12.18 -10.82 -5.52
N ASP A 97 11.20 -11.62 -5.92
CA ASP A 97 10.67 -11.69 -7.28
C ASP A 97 9.59 -10.59 -7.50
N THR A 98 9.97 -9.35 -7.21
CA THR A 98 9.06 -8.20 -7.26
C THR A 98 8.76 -7.75 -8.69
N THR A 99 7.51 -7.33 -8.91
CA THR A 99 7.04 -6.81 -10.20
C THR A 99 7.35 -5.31 -10.34
N ARG A 100 7.68 -4.88 -11.55
CA ARG A 100 7.89 -3.47 -11.87
C ARG A 100 6.56 -2.71 -11.85
N MET A 101 6.57 -1.48 -11.35
CA MET A 101 5.41 -0.60 -11.41
C MET A 101 5.52 0.35 -12.59
N PRO A 102 4.52 0.36 -13.52
CA PRO A 102 4.49 1.33 -14.61
C PRO A 102 4.50 2.77 -14.08
N TYR A 103 5.29 3.64 -14.73
CA TYR A 103 5.49 5.03 -14.33
C TYR A 103 4.17 5.75 -14.00
N ARG A 104 3.25 5.77 -14.95
CA ARG A 104 2.00 6.51 -14.80
C ARG A 104 1.15 5.99 -13.65
N MET A 105 1.04 4.67 -13.51
CA MET A 105 0.30 4.04 -12.43
C MET A 105 0.91 4.41 -11.07
N HIS A 106 2.24 4.33 -10.95
CA HIS A 106 2.94 4.62 -9.69
C HIS A 106 2.79 6.11 -9.30
N ALA A 107 3.05 7.03 -10.23
CA ALA A 107 2.91 8.46 -10.00
C ALA A 107 1.47 8.84 -9.60
N GLU A 108 0.46 8.31 -10.30
CA GLU A 108 -0.93 8.55 -9.95
C GLU A 108 -1.31 7.95 -8.58
N TYR A 109 -0.83 6.75 -8.27
CA TYR A 109 -1.06 6.09 -7.00
C TYR A 109 -0.56 6.94 -5.83
N LEU A 110 0.70 7.36 -5.86
CA LEU A 110 1.29 8.18 -4.80
C LEU A 110 0.61 9.55 -4.69
N LYS A 111 0.39 10.22 -5.80
CA LYS A 111 -0.21 11.55 -5.82
C LYS A 111 -1.67 11.54 -5.35
N LYS A 112 -2.49 10.66 -5.91
CA LYS A 112 -3.93 10.64 -5.62
C LYS A 112 -4.26 10.07 -4.24
N LEU A 113 -3.49 9.08 -3.77
CA LEU A 113 -3.76 8.45 -2.47
C LEU A 113 -2.95 9.10 -1.35
N TYR A 114 -1.63 9.10 -1.42
CA TYR A 114 -0.80 9.60 -0.32
C TYR A 114 -0.81 11.13 -0.17
N ILE A 115 -0.71 11.89 -1.26
CA ILE A 115 -0.66 13.34 -1.18
C ILE A 115 -2.05 13.95 -1.05
N ASN A 116 -2.97 13.56 -1.93
CA ASN A 116 -4.29 14.19 -2.02
C ASN A 116 -5.36 13.49 -1.18
N ASN A 117 -5.15 12.22 -0.80
CA ASN A 117 -6.15 11.38 -0.14
C ASN A 117 -7.51 11.34 -0.88
N ASP A 118 -7.45 11.26 -2.22
CA ASP A 118 -8.63 11.44 -3.08
C ASP A 118 -9.68 10.34 -2.89
N LEU A 119 -9.26 9.11 -2.50
CA LEU A 119 -10.19 7.99 -2.29
C LEU A 119 -11.09 8.24 -1.07
N ALA A 120 -10.50 8.61 0.07
CA ALA A 120 -11.25 8.92 1.28
C ALA A 120 -12.16 10.14 1.09
N ASN A 121 -11.70 11.11 0.30
CA ASN A 121 -12.44 12.33 -0.01
C ASN A 121 -13.48 12.19 -1.15
N GLY A 122 -13.67 10.99 -1.71
CA GLY A 122 -14.61 10.75 -2.80
C GLY A 122 -14.27 11.46 -4.12
N ARG A 123 -13.00 11.82 -4.31
CA ARG A 123 -12.50 12.52 -5.51
C ARG A 123 -11.69 11.62 -6.44
N PHE A 124 -11.45 10.37 -6.06
CA PHE A 124 -10.69 9.45 -6.90
C PHE A 124 -11.46 9.13 -8.18
N MET A 125 -10.88 9.45 -9.33
CA MET A 125 -11.53 9.31 -10.64
C MET A 125 -11.21 7.96 -11.28
N VAL A 126 -12.24 7.25 -11.71
CA VAL A 126 -12.15 6.04 -12.54
C VAL A 126 -13.00 6.29 -13.80
N GLU A 127 -12.39 6.20 -14.97
CA GLU A 127 -13.04 6.46 -16.26
C GLU A 127 -13.74 7.84 -16.31
N GLY A 128 -13.09 8.86 -15.75
CA GLY A 128 -13.61 10.22 -15.73
C GLY A 128 -14.75 10.49 -14.76
N ARG A 129 -15.14 9.51 -13.93
CA ARG A 129 -16.20 9.64 -12.92
C ARG A 129 -15.66 9.35 -11.52
N PRO A 130 -16.07 10.09 -10.49
CA PRO A 130 -15.59 9.86 -9.13
C PRO A 130 -16.12 8.53 -8.57
N VAL A 131 -15.32 7.91 -7.69
CA VAL A 131 -15.74 6.75 -6.90
C VAL A 131 -15.72 7.10 -5.43
N THR A 132 -16.65 6.53 -4.67
CA THR A 132 -16.73 6.69 -3.22
C THR A 132 -16.84 5.33 -2.55
N LEU A 133 -16.28 5.21 -1.35
CA LEU A 133 -16.42 4.00 -0.54
C LEU A 133 -17.82 3.85 0.04
N GLN A 134 -18.54 4.95 0.24
CA GLN A 134 -19.94 4.96 0.70
C GLN A 134 -20.90 4.23 -0.25
N GLY A 135 -20.54 4.14 -1.54
CA GLY A 135 -21.34 3.42 -2.53
C GLY A 135 -21.26 1.89 -2.43
N LEU A 136 -20.30 1.36 -1.68
CA LEU A 136 -20.14 -0.08 -1.50
C LEU A 136 -21.34 -0.68 -0.74
N ARG A 137 -21.91 -1.76 -1.30
CA ARG A 137 -23.01 -2.52 -0.69
C ARG A 137 -22.59 -3.91 -0.23
N ALA A 138 -21.56 -4.47 -0.86
CA ALA A 138 -21.01 -5.76 -0.49
C ALA A 138 -20.37 -5.68 0.90
N PRO A 139 -20.60 -6.65 1.79
CA PRO A 139 -19.98 -6.68 3.11
C PRO A 139 -18.45 -6.74 3.00
N ILE A 140 -17.78 -6.12 3.95
CA ILE A 140 -16.32 -5.97 3.95
C ILE A 140 -15.73 -6.76 5.11
N PHE A 141 -14.71 -7.58 4.80
CA PHE A 141 -13.82 -8.16 5.79
C PHE A 141 -12.45 -7.45 5.70
N ALA A 142 -12.05 -6.77 6.78
CA ALA A 142 -10.81 -6.02 6.82
C ALA A 142 -9.88 -6.55 7.93
N VAL A 143 -8.60 -6.71 7.58
CA VAL A 143 -7.56 -7.14 8.51
C VAL A 143 -6.49 -6.07 8.62
N GLY A 144 -6.21 -5.64 9.84
CA GLY A 144 -5.07 -4.80 10.19
C GLY A 144 -4.09 -5.56 11.08
N THR A 145 -2.84 -5.16 11.08
CA THR A 145 -1.81 -5.71 11.97
C THR A 145 -1.27 -4.63 12.90
N GLU A 146 -1.15 -4.96 14.19
CA GLU A 146 -0.80 -4.00 15.24
C GLU A 146 0.55 -3.30 15.00
N HIS A 147 1.50 -4.05 14.47
CA HIS A 147 2.87 -3.58 14.24
C HIS A 147 3.19 -3.23 12.77
N ASP A 148 2.19 -3.07 11.93
CA ASP A 148 2.40 -2.66 10.55
C ASP A 148 2.76 -1.17 10.48
N HIS A 149 3.97 -0.88 10.04
CA HIS A 149 4.49 0.49 9.89
C HIS A 149 4.22 1.07 8.48
N VAL A 150 3.85 0.22 7.52
CA VAL A 150 3.53 0.62 6.14
C VAL A 150 2.04 0.93 5.99
N ALA A 151 1.20 0.06 6.54
CA ALA A 151 -0.25 0.24 6.56
C ALA A 151 -0.78 0.19 8.01
N PRO A 152 -0.60 1.25 8.80
CA PRO A 152 -1.01 1.27 10.20
C PRO A 152 -2.45 0.85 10.38
N TRP A 153 -2.73 -0.05 11.33
CA TRP A 153 -4.06 -0.59 11.53
C TRP A 153 -5.13 0.48 11.75
N ARG A 154 -4.76 1.61 12.36
CA ARG A 154 -5.67 2.76 12.54
C ARG A 154 -6.16 3.30 11.21
N SER A 155 -5.25 3.42 10.25
CA SER A 155 -5.58 3.86 8.88
C SER A 155 -6.46 2.83 8.17
N VAL A 156 -6.17 1.53 8.32
CA VAL A 156 -7.01 0.44 7.78
C VAL A 156 -8.40 0.45 8.42
N HIS A 157 -8.48 0.68 9.74
CA HIS A 157 -9.74 0.72 10.48
C HIS A 157 -10.68 1.87 10.06
N LYS A 158 -10.15 2.95 9.49
CA LYS A 158 -10.96 4.10 9.01
C LYS A 158 -11.98 3.72 7.93
N ILE A 159 -11.89 2.52 7.35
CA ILE A 159 -12.92 2.00 6.44
C ILE A 159 -14.33 2.04 7.06
N HIS A 160 -14.44 1.86 8.39
CA HIS A 160 -15.71 2.00 9.13
C HIS A 160 -16.34 3.39 9.04
N GLN A 161 -15.55 4.42 8.79
CA GLN A 161 -16.04 5.79 8.66
C GLN A 161 -16.37 6.15 7.21
N LEU A 162 -15.88 5.36 6.25
CA LEU A 162 -15.91 5.68 4.84
C LEU A 162 -16.91 4.83 4.05
N ALA A 163 -17.24 3.64 4.51
CA ALA A 163 -18.18 2.73 3.85
C ALA A 163 -19.45 2.54 4.68
N ASP A 164 -20.59 2.48 3.98
CA ASP A 164 -21.92 2.30 4.58
C ASP A 164 -22.42 0.87 4.29
N THR A 165 -21.75 -0.11 4.89
CA THR A 165 -22.04 -1.55 4.75
C THR A 165 -21.57 -2.29 5.99
N ASP A 166 -21.95 -3.56 6.12
CA ASP A 166 -21.46 -4.43 7.19
C ASP A 166 -19.94 -4.64 7.07
N ILE A 167 -19.20 -4.31 8.14
CA ILE A 167 -17.76 -4.42 8.19
C ILE A 167 -17.33 -5.28 9.36
N THR A 168 -16.62 -6.37 9.08
CA THR A 168 -15.90 -7.15 10.07
C THR A 168 -14.44 -6.77 10.04
N PHE A 169 -13.93 -6.17 11.13
CA PHE A 169 -12.52 -5.82 11.26
C PHE A 169 -11.80 -6.76 12.21
N THR A 170 -10.69 -7.31 11.79
CA THR A 170 -9.82 -8.14 12.59
C THR A 170 -8.47 -7.46 12.79
N LEU A 171 -8.09 -7.24 14.04
CA LEU A 171 -6.75 -6.78 14.41
C LEU A 171 -5.91 -7.98 14.85
N THR A 172 -4.77 -8.19 14.19
CA THR A 172 -3.82 -9.24 14.57
C THR A 172 -2.63 -8.64 15.31
N ASN A 173 -2.10 -9.36 16.28
CA ASN A 173 -0.93 -8.96 17.07
C ASN A 173 0.39 -9.37 16.43
N GLY A 174 0.36 -10.17 15.37
CA GLY A 174 1.52 -10.58 14.59
C GLY A 174 1.48 -9.91 13.22
N GLY A 175 2.59 -9.87 12.58
CA GLY A 175 2.75 -9.34 11.25
C GLY A 175 3.91 -8.35 11.20
N ARG A 176 4.86 -8.70 10.40
CA ARG A 176 5.97 -7.85 10.00
C ARG A 176 5.87 -7.63 8.50
#